data_2afca37848ba178ed9835799d9d7ee33
#
_entry.id   2afca37848ba178ed9835799d9d7ee33
#
_cell.length_a   1.000
_cell.length_b   1.000
_cell.length_c   1.000
_cell.angle_alpha   90.00
_cell.angle_beta   90.00
_cell.angle_gamma   90.00
#
_symmetry.space_group_name_H-M   'P 1'
#
loop_
_entity.id
_entity.type
_entity.pdbx_description
1 polymer ?
#
loop_
_entity_poly.entity_id
_entity_poly.type
_entity_poly.pdbx_seq_one_letter_code
_entity_poly.pdbx_strand_id
1 'polypeptide(L)'
;MFKRNFILLLLTLTIVIVLLNSTNNDEIEIINYSNVNDGVMLKDLKEVSSINLNDQFIILNLWASWCIPCENEVSELKILSETKGYSVIGILVEDSAENGMEFIQKNNILYQNVLDSTIAERILIQFIWSGIPTTLVLDNNLEIIFSINGEITANEIIELTR
;
A
#
# COMPACT_ATOMS: atom_id res chain seq x y z
N MET A 1 2.59 -33.94 43.59
CA MET A 1 2.41 -32.48 43.31
C MET A 1 3.43 -31.95 42.31
N PHE A 2 4.70 -32.29 42.38
CA PHE A 2 5.78 -31.75 41.53
C PHE A 2 5.59 -32.05 40.02
N LYS A 3 5.21 -33.27 39.64
CA LYS A 3 4.99 -33.68 38.24
C LYS A 3 3.85 -32.91 37.57
N ARG A 4 2.75 -32.58 38.30
CA ARG A 4 1.61 -31.85 37.77
C ARG A 4 1.97 -30.40 37.49
N ASN A 5 2.71 -29.74 38.39
CA ASN A 5 3.15 -28.35 38.22
C ASN A 5 4.19 -28.22 37.11
N PHE A 6 5.07 -29.24 36.92
CA PHE A 6 6.04 -29.27 35.83
C PHE A 6 5.34 -29.36 34.44
N ILE A 7 4.31 -30.22 34.33
CA ILE A 7 3.52 -30.35 33.09
C ILE A 7 2.79 -29.03 32.76
N LEU A 8 2.21 -28.38 33.77
CA LEU A 8 1.55 -27.08 33.58
C LEU A 8 2.54 -26.01 33.12
N LEU A 9 3.75 -25.99 33.66
CA LEU A 9 4.79 -25.04 33.28
C LEU A 9 5.29 -25.26 31.84
N LEU A 10 5.40 -26.52 31.40
CA LEU A 10 5.71 -26.84 30.00
C LEU A 10 4.59 -26.43 29.05
N LEU A 11 3.32 -26.65 29.43
CA LEU A 11 2.17 -26.25 28.62
C LEU A 11 2.08 -24.71 28.48
N THR A 12 2.33 -23.96 29.55
CA THR A 12 2.34 -22.50 29.47
C THR A 12 3.51 -21.99 28.61
N LEU A 13 4.68 -22.62 28.72
CA LEU A 13 5.83 -22.25 27.90
C LEU A 13 5.60 -22.52 26.42
N THR A 14 4.97 -23.65 26.06
CA THR A 14 4.63 -23.95 24.65
C THR A 14 3.59 -22.98 24.11
N ILE A 15 2.56 -22.61 24.90
CA ILE A 15 1.57 -21.60 24.48
C ILE A 15 2.22 -20.25 24.26
N VAL A 16 3.12 -19.81 25.15
CA VAL A 16 3.85 -18.54 24.98
C VAL A 16 4.73 -18.57 23.72
N ILE A 17 5.44 -19.68 23.46
CA ILE A 17 6.25 -19.80 22.23
C ILE A 17 5.38 -19.77 20.98
N VAL A 18 4.23 -20.44 20.99
CA VAL A 18 3.29 -20.41 19.86
C VAL A 18 2.74 -19.00 19.65
N LEU A 19 2.36 -18.29 20.72
CA LEU A 19 1.89 -16.92 20.63
C LEU A 19 2.98 -15.96 20.12
N LEU A 20 4.22 -16.10 20.59
CA LEU A 20 5.35 -15.29 20.13
C LEU A 20 5.71 -15.57 18.66
N ASN A 21 5.57 -16.80 18.19
CA ASN A 21 5.79 -17.13 16.77
C ASN A 21 4.60 -16.72 15.89
N SER A 22 3.39 -16.56 16.44
CA SER A 22 2.20 -16.17 15.70
C SER A 22 2.13 -14.65 15.42
N THR A 23 2.93 -13.83 16.10
CA THR A 23 2.91 -12.37 15.96
C THR A 23 3.87 -11.82 14.88
N ASN A 24 4.59 -12.67 14.14
CA ASN A 24 5.64 -12.23 13.21
C ASN A 24 5.38 -12.57 11.73
N ASN A 25 4.15 -12.85 11.33
CA ASN A 25 3.84 -13.15 9.92
C ASN A 25 2.79 -12.18 9.34
N ASP A 26 3.06 -10.88 9.41
CA ASP A 26 2.51 -9.96 8.41
C ASP A 26 3.42 -10.08 7.17
N GLU A 27 3.32 -11.22 6.46
CA GLU A 27 3.95 -11.35 5.15
C GLU A 27 3.27 -10.36 4.21
N ILE A 28 4.05 -9.38 3.75
CA ILE A 28 3.63 -8.46 2.69
C ILE A 28 3.38 -9.30 1.45
N GLU A 29 2.14 -9.35 0.98
CA GLU A 29 1.79 -10.04 -0.25
C GLU A 29 2.18 -9.19 -1.45
N ILE A 30 3.23 -9.58 -2.16
CA ILE A 30 3.70 -8.92 -3.39
C ILE A 30 3.27 -9.75 -4.59
N ILE A 31 2.36 -9.22 -5.40
CA ILE A 31 1.94 -9.83 -6.66
C ILE A 31 2.73 -9.17 -7.80
N ASN A 32 3.50 -9.98 -8.53
CA ASN A 32 4.25 -9.53 -9.70
C ASN A 32 3.42 -9.76 -10.97
N TYR A 33 3.02 -8.69 -11.63
CA TYR A 33 2.22 -8.70 -12.86
C TYR A 33 3.08 -8.71 -14.15
N SER A 34 4.38 -8.46 -14.08
CA SER A 34 5.26 -8.36 -15.26
C SER A 34 5.31 -9.62 -16.14
N ASN A 35 4.82 -10.77 -15.64
CA ASN A 35 4.75 -12.03 -16.36
C ASN A 35 3.34 -12.38 -16.88
N VAL A 36 2.36 -11.49 -16.69
CA VAL A 36 0.98 -11.69 -17.17
C VAL A 36 0.88 -11.09 -18.56
N ASN A 37 0.58 -11.92 -19.58
CA ASN A 37 0.54 -11.50 -21.00
C ASN A 37 -0.52 -10.44 -21.34
N ASP A 38 -1.45 -10.14 -20.41
CA ASP A 38 -2.44 -9.07 -20.51
C ASP A 38 -2.24 -8.11 -19.32
N GLY A 39 -1.24 -7.21 -19.42
CA GLY A 39 -0.99 -6.18 -18.42
C GLY A 39 -2.24 -5.32 -18.17
N VAL A 40 -2.58 -5.10 -16.90
CA VAL A 40 -3.70 -4.21 -16.55
C VAL A 40 -3.21 -2.77 -16.70
N MET A 41 -3.71 -2.08 -17.73
CA MET A 41 -3.40 -0.68 -17.98
C MET A 41 -4.47 0.22 -17.37
N LEU A 42 -4.08 1.13 -16.48
CA LEU A 42 -4.98 2.06 -15.80
C LEU A 42 -5.20 3.34 -16.64
N LYS A 43 -6.04 3.23 -17.68
CA LYS A 43 -6.27 4.32 -18.65
C LYS A 43 -6.87 5.59 -18.02
N ASP A 44 -7.73 5.42 -17.02
CA ASP A 44 -8.42 6.55 -16.38
C ASP A 44 -7.50 7.39 -15.50
N LEU A 45 -6.31 6.89 -15.13
CA LEU A 45 -5.29 7.70 -14.48
C LEU A 45 -4.83 8.90 -15.33
N LYS A 46 -4.93 8.82 -16.66
CA LYS A 46 -4.59 9.96 -17.55
C LYS A 46 -5.51 11.15 -17.38
N GLU A 47 -6.72 10.96 -16.85
CA GLU A 47 -7.67 12.05 -16.56
C GLU A 47 -7.33 12.76 -15.24
N VAL A 48 -6.51 12.15 -14.39
CA VAL A 48 -5.99 12.78 -13.17
C VAL A 48 -4.89 13.76 -13.57
N SER A 49 -5.19 15.04 -13.50
CA SER A 49 -4.60 16.18 -14.26
C SER A 49 -3.13 16.54 -13.98
N SER A 50 -2.37 15.74 -13.25
CA SER A 50 -0.97 16.06 -12.90
C SER A 50 0.00 14.89 -12.83
N ILE A 51 -0.35 13.75 -13.46
CA ILE A 51 0.62 12.64 -13.56
C ILE A 51 1.76 13.08 -14.47
N ASN A 52 2.97 13.10 -13.92
CA ASN A 52 4.16 13.27 -14.74
C ASN A 52 4.53 11.94 -15.41
N LEU A 53 3.97 11.68 -16.59
CA LEU A 53 4.26 10.48 -17.38
C LEU A 53 5.72 10.40 -17.87
N ASN A 54 6.56 11.40 -17.56
CA ASN A 54 8.00 11.31 -17.79
C ASN A 54 8.74 10.57 -16.68
N ASP A 55 8.09 10.32 -15.54
CA ASP A 55 8.66 9.47 -14.50
C ASP A 55 8.65 8.01 -14.95
N GLN A 56 9.64 7.26 -14.49
CA GLN A 56 9.81 5.87 -14.89
C GLN A 56 8.76 4.97 -14.24
N PHE A 57 8.36 5.30 -13.01
CA PHE A 57 7.38 4.55 -12.22
C PHE A 57 6.33 5.46 -11.61
N ILE A 58 5.10 4.95 -11.54
CA ILE A 58 3.98 5.59 -10.87
C ILE A 58 3.57 4.69 -9.72
N ILE A 59 3.54 5.26 -8.52
CA ILE A 59 3.15 4.59 -7.28
C ILE A 59 1.74 5.02 -6.96
N LEU A 60 0.80 4.09 -7.10
CA LEU A 60 -0.60 4.32 -6.79
C LEU A 60 -0.92 3.67 -5.44
N ASN A 61 -1.24 4.48 -4.43
CA ASN A 61 -1.48 4.01 -3.08
C ASN A 61 -2.95 4.17 -2.69
N LEU A 62 -3.60 3.08 -2.29
CA LEU A 62 -4.97 3.06 -1.77
C LEU A 62 -4.96 3.27 -0.26
N TRP A 63 -5.69 4.27 0.21
CA TRP A 63 -5.68 4.67 1.61
C TRP A 63 -7.01 5.23 2.11
N ALA A 64 -7.17 5.32 3.43
CA ALA A 64 -8.26 6.04 4.09
C ALA A 64 -7.75 6.77 5.34
N SER A 65 -8.45 7.81 5.80
CA SER A 65 -8.04 8.60 6.96
C SER A 65 -8.10 7.84 8.29
N TRP A 66 -8.92 6.81 8.37
CA TRP A 66 -9.08 5.94 9.53
C TRP A 66 -8.13 4.74 9.56
N CYS A 67 -7.33 4.56 8.52
CA CYS A 67 -6.41 3.43 8.36
C CYS A 67 -5.07 3.73 9.05
N ILE A 68 -4.82 3.10 10.19
CA ILE A 68 -3.57 3.29 10.95
C ILE A 68 -2.33 2.84 10.15
N PRO A 69 -2.32 1.65 9.51
CA PRO A 69 -1.20 1.26 8.67
C PRO A 69 -0.92 2.25 7.52
N CYS A 70 -1.98 2.85 6.94
CA CYS A 70 -1.80 3.88 5.91
C CYS A 70 -1.11 5.15 6.46
N GLU A 71 -1.40 5.54 7.71
CA GLU A 71 -0.73 6.67 8.36
C GLU A 71 0.76 6.37 8.60
N ASN A 72 1.10 5.14 8.95
CA ASN A 72 2.49 4.72 9.22
C ASN A 72 3.37 4.86 7.97
N GLU A 73 2.87 4.53 6.78
CA GLU A 73 3.65 4.56 5.52
C GLU A 73 3.72 5.93 4.84
N VAL A 74 3.02 6.96 5.35
CA VAL A 74 3.02 8.31 4.74
C VAL A 74 4.43 8.86 4.56
N SER A 75 5.34 8.64 5.53
CA SER A 75 6.73 9.11 5.43
C SER A 75 7.48 8.47 4.27
N GLU A 76 7.24 7.21 4.01
CA GLU A 76 7.87 6.45 2.92
C GLU A 76 7.35 6.90 1.55
N LEU A 77 6.04 7.14 1.44
CA LEU A 77 5.43 7.70 0.24
C LEU A 77 5.94 9.11 -0.08
N LYS A 78 6.21 9.94 0.95
CA LYS A 78 6.87 11.24 0.77
C LYS A 78 8.26 11.09 0.20
N ILE A 79 9.08 10.18 0.75
CA ILE A 79 10.43 9.89 0.23
C ILE A 79 10.35 9.49 -1.25
N LEU A 80 9.42 8.60 -1.61
CA LEU A 80 9.21 8.19 -3.00
C LEU A 80 8.82 9.37 -3.89
N SER A 81 7.91 10.24 -3.42
CA SER A 81 7.44 11.40 -4.20
C SER A 81 8.54 12.44 -4.47
N GLU A 82 9.58 12.47 -3.65
CA GLU A 82 10.76 13.33 -3.81
C GLU A 82 11.90 12.63 -4.56
N THR A 83 11.78 11.31 -4.78
CA THR A 83 12.79 10.51 -5.48
C THR A 83 12.62 10.64 -6.98
N LYS A 84 13.70 11.02 -7.69
CA LYS A 84 13.67 11.18 -9.15
C LYS A 84 13.26 9.88 -9.85
N GLY A 85 12.30 9.99 -10.75
CA GLY A 85 11.78 8.86 -11.54
C GLY A 85 10.55 8.20 -10.94
N TYR A 86 10.04 8.72 -9.81
CA TYR A 86 8.81 8.23 -9.17
C TYR A 86 7.78 9.35 -9.06
N SER A 87 6.55 9.05 -9.45
CA SER A 87 5.36 9.86 -9.15
C SER A 87 4.48 9.10 -8.17
N VAL A 88 4.04 9.74 -7.08
CA VAL A 88 3.14 9.14 -6.10
C VAL A 88 1.74 9.75 -6.24
N ILE A 89 0.72 8.88 -6.24
CA ILE A 89 -0.69 9.25 -6.28
C ILE A 89 -1.43 8.45 -5.23
N GLY A 90 -2.07 9.13 -4.28
CA GLY A 90 -2.98 8.52 -3.33
C GLY A 90 -4.39 8.42 -3.93
N ILE A 91 -5.10 7.33 -3.65
CA ILE A 91 -6.53 7.19 -3.93
C ILE A 91 -7.25 6.95 -2.61
N LEU A 92 -8.13 7.88 -2.26
CA LEU A 92 -9.00 7.74 -1.10
C LEU A 92 -10.07 6.70 -1.37
N VAL A 93 -10.17 5.68 -0.52
CA VAL A 93 -11.14 4.60 -0.64
C VAL A 93 -11.99 4.49 0.64
N GLU A 94 -13.28 4.22 0.48
CA GLU A 94 -14.23 3.99 1.59
C GLU A 94 -14.21 5.09 2.67
N ASP A 95 -14.00 6.35 2.27
CA ASP A 95 -13.94 7.50 3.17
C ASP A 95 -14.49 8.76 2.50
N SER A 96 -14.78 9.79 3.30
CA SER A 96 -15.24 11.07 2.79
C SER A 96 -14.07 11.95 2.33
N ALA A 97 -14.31 12.75 1.29
CA ALA A 97 -13.32 13.73 0.82
C ALA A 97 -12.91 14.72 1.91
N GLU A 98 -13.83 15.06 2.84
CA GLU A 98 -13.57 15.94 3.98
C GLU A 98 -12.55 15.34 4.92
N ASN A 99 -12.78 14.10 5.39
CA ASN A 99 -11.83 13.37 6.24
C ASN A 99 -10.47 13.18 5.54
N GLY A 100 -10.50 12.83 4.25
CA GLY A 100 -9.28 12.70 3.44
C GLY A 100 -8.48 13.99 3.38
N MET A 101 -9.15 15.15 3.21
CA MET A 101 -8.49 16.45 3.19
C MET A 101 -7.87 16.81 4.55
N GLU A 102 -8.57 16.53 5.65
CA GLU A 102 -8.04 16.72 7.00
C GLU A 102 -6.79 15.86 7.25
N PHE A 103 -6.83 14.59 6.83
CA PHE A 103 -5.68 13.68 6.92
C PHE A 103 -4.47 14.20 6.13
N ILE A 104 -4.69 14.65 4.87
CA ILE A 104 -3.64 15.23 4.01
C ILE A 104 -2.99 16.44 4.69
N GLN A 105 -3.81 17.35 5.26
CA GLN A 105 -3.32 18.54 5.96
C GLN A 105 -2.55 18.19 7.23
N LYS A 106 -3.12 17.30 8.07
CA LYS A 106 -2.49 16.83 9.32
C LYS A 106 -1.12 16.23 9.07
N ASN A 107 -0.99 15.44 8.02
CA ASN A 107 0.24 14.71 7.70
C ASN A 107 1.17 15.47 6.75
N ASN A 108 0.83 16.71 6.33
CA ASN A 108 1.59 17.51 5.37
C ASN A 108 1.92 16.72 4.09
N ILE A 109 0.93 16.08 3.50
CA ILE A 109 1.07 15.32 2.25
C ILE A 109 1.06 16.31 1.08
N LEU A 110 2.11 16.28 0.25
CA LEU A 110 2.28 17.17 -0.90
C LEU A 110 2.10 16.46 -2.25
N TYR A 111 2.19 15.12 -2.28
CA TYR A 111 1.90 14.36 -3.49
C TYR A 111 0.40 14.35 -3.78
N GLN A 112 0.07 14.07 -5.03
CA GLN A 112 -1.31 14.13 -5.52
C GLN A 112 -2.20 13.08 -4.86
N ASN A 113 -3.46 13.46 -4.60
CA ASN A 113 -4.48 12.55 -4.08
C ASN A 113 -5.81 12.72 -4.84
N VAL A 114 -6.44 11.61 -5.18
CA VAL A 114 -7.77 11.52 -5.75
C VAL A 114 -8.76 11.35 -4.60
N LEU A 115 -9.55 12.39 -4.32
CA LEU A 115 -10.57 12.39 -3.26
C LEU A 115 -11.99 12.26 -3.82
N ASP A 116 -12.16 12.41 -5.14
CA ASP A 116 -13.45 12.23 -5.82
C ASP A 116 -13.76 10.74 -5.94
N SER A 117 -14.83 10.29 -5.27
CA SER A 117 -15.23 8.88 -5.24
C SER A 117 -15.58 8.33 -6.63
N THR A 118 -16.14 9.16 -7.53
CA THR A 118 -16.49 8.73 -8.89
C THR A 118 -15.24 8.42 -9.71
N ILE A 119 -14.19 9.23 -9.56
CA ILE A 119 -12.90 9.01 -10.22
C ILE A 119 -12.23 7.80 -9.60
N ALA A 120 -12.21 7.71 -8.26
CA ALA A 120 -11.63 6.59 -7.54
C ALA A 120 -12.27 5.25 -7.97
N GLU A 121 -13.60 5.16 -7.98
CA GLU A 121 -14.32 3.95 -8.39
C GLU A 121 -13.96 3.50 -9.82
N ARG A 122 -13.89 4.44 -10.79
CA ARG A 122 -13.50 4.12 -12.17
C ARG A 122 -12.08 3.54 -12.28
N ILE A 123 -11.17 3.97 -11.41
CA ILE A 123 -9.82 3.42 -11.35
C ILE A 123 -9.85 2.03 -10.68
N LEU A 124 -10.52 1.91 -9.54
CA LEU A 124 -10.56 0.71 -8.71
C LEU A 124 -11.19 -0.50 -9.38
N ILE A 125 -12.17 -0.32 -10.26
CA ILE A 125 -12.82 -1.44 -10.98
C ILE A 125 -11.90 -2.09 -12.02
N GLN A 126 -10.74 -1.50 -12.35
CA GLN A 126 -9.83 -2.00 -13.38
C GLN A 126 -8.85 -3.06 -12.86
N PHE A 127 -8.75 -3.27 -11.56
CA PHE A 127 -7.87 -4.27 -10.94
C PHE A 127 -8.48 -4.85 -9.66
N ILE A 128 -7.92 -5.96 -9.20
CA ILE A 128 -8.36 -6.61 -7.96
C ILE A 128 -7.52 -6.07 -6.80
N TRP A 129 -8.18 -5.65 -5.74
CA TRP A 129 -7.57 -5.26 -4.47
C TRP A 129 -8.41 -5.81 -3.30
N SER A 130 -7.81 -6.07 -2.14
CA SER A 130 -8.47 -6.77 -1.04
C SER A 130 -8.52 -5.99 0.27
N GLY A 131 -7.87 -4.83 0.35
CA GLY A 131 -7.81 -4.02 1.57
C GLY A 131 -6.87 -2.83 1.43
N ILE A 132 -6.68 -2.11 2.52
CA ILE A 132 -5.77 -0.95 2.61
C ILE A 132 -4.79 -1.11 3.78
N PRO A 133 -3.54 -0.60 3.63
CA PRO A 133 -3.02 -0.02 2.40
C PRO A 133 -2.78 -1.06 1.31
N THR A 134 -2.98 -0.66 0.06
CA THR A 134 -2.51 -1.40 -1.11
C THR A 134 -1.74 -0.45 -2.00
N THR A 135 -0.54 -0.83 -2.39
CA THR A 135 0.31 -0.03 -3.28
C THR A 135 0.51 -0.76 -4.60
N LEU A 136 0.13 -0.09 -5.69
CA LEU A 136 0.43 -0.55 -7.05
C LEU A 136 1.64 0.21 -7.58
N VAL A 137 2.57 -0.52 -8.18
CA VAL A 137 3.67 0.05 -8.95
C VAL A 137 3.35 -0.11 -10.42
N LEU A 138 3.29 1.01 -11.15
CA LEU A 138 3.02 1.04 -12.57
C LEU A 138 4.26 1.53 -13.33
N ASP A 139 4.39 1.09 -14.58
CA ASP A 139 5.34 1.63 -15.51
C ASP A 139 4.83 2.95 -16.15
N ASN A 140 5.63 3.55 -17.04
CA ASN A 140 5.27 4.79 -17.74
C ASN A 140 4.15 4.61 -18.80
N ASN A 141 3.76 3.37 -19.11
CA ASN A 141 2.59 3.06 -19.96
C ASN A 141 1.32 2.92 -19.13
N LEU A 142 1.40 3.06 -17.79
CA LEU A 142 0.33 2.82 -16.82
C LEU A 142 -0.06 1.35 -16.68
N GLU A 143 0.83 0.44 -17.00
CA GLU A 143 0.66 -0.98 -16.76
C GLU A 143 1.11 -1.33 -15.33
N ILE A 144 0.28 -2.09 -14.61
CA ILE A 144 0.62 -2.55 -13.26
C ILE A 144 1.73 -3.61 -13.38
N ILE A 145 2.87 -3.37 -12.73
CA ILE A 145 3.98 -4.31 -12.64
C ILE A 145 4.04 -5.04 -11.30
N PHE A 146 3.66 -4.36 -10.21
CA PHE A 146 3.54 -4.95 -8.88
C PHE A 146 2.28 -4.47 -8.15
N SER A 147 1.71 -5.34 -7.32
CA SER A 147 0.71 -4.99 -6.32
C SER A 147 1.18 -5.50 -4.95
N ILE A 148 1.17 -4.64 -3.97
CA ILE A 148 1.69 -4.88 -2.62
C ILE A 148 0.56 -4.59 -1.65
N ASN A 149 0.13 -5.59 -0.87
CA ASN A 149 -0.82 -5.44 0.21
C ASN A 149 -0.08 -5.26 1.54
N GLY A 150 -0.45 -4.25 2.31
CA GLY A 150 0.19 -3.88 3.57
C GLY A 150 1.10 -2.65 3.47
N GLU A 151 1.72 -2.30 4.61
CA GLU A 151 2.63 -1.15 4.70
C GLU A 151 3.87 -1.38 3.83
N ILE A 152 4.33 -0.31 3.17
CA ILE A 152 5.54 -0.32 2.33
C ILE A 152 6.64 0.55 2.92
N THR A 153 7.88 0.29 2.49
CA THR A 153 9.00 1.22 2.63
C THR A 153 9.48 1.72 1.27
N ALA A 154 10.02 2.92 1.23
CA ALA A 154 10.58 3.49 0.00
C ALA A 154 11.70 2.61 -0.58
N ASN A 155 12.52 2.01 0.28
CA ASN A 155 13.61 1.12 -0.14
C ASN A 155 13.09 -0.14 -0.81
N GLU A 156 12.01 -0.77 -0.31
CA GLU A 156 11.40 -1.95 -0.95
C GLU A 156 10.94 -1.63 -2.37
N ILE A 157 10.24 -0.51 -2.56
CA ILE A 157 9.79 -0.08 -3.90
C ILE A 157 10.98 0.16 -4.83
N ILE A 158 12.02 0.85 -4.34
CA ILE A 158 13.22 1.15 -5.14
C ILE A 158 13.98 -0.14 -5.51
N GLU A 159 14.01 -1.13 -4.62
CA GLU A 159 14.64 -2.43 -4.92
C GLU A 159 13.85 -3.26 -5.93
N LEU A 160 12.51 -3.25 -5.85
CA LEU A 160 11.63 -3.94 -6.79
C LEU A 160 11.69 -3.38 -8.22
N THR A 161 12.07 -2.09 -8.36
CA THR A 161 12.04 -1.35 -9.63
C THR A 161 13.44 -1.13 -10.24
N ARG A 162 14.47 -1.73 -9.69
CA ARG A 162 15.84 -1.73 -10.25
C ARG A 162 15.96 -2.79 -11.32
#